data_04c1b811692b086b74cf876824bc90c9
#
_entry.id   04c1b811692b086b74cf876824bc90c9
#
_cell.length_a   1.000
_cell.length_b   1.000
_cell.length_c   1.000
_cell.angle_alpha   90.00
_cell.angle_beta   90.00
_cell.angle_gamma   90.00
#
_symmetry.space_group_name_H-M   'P 1'
#
loop_
_entity.id
_entity.type
_entity.pdbx_description
1 polymer ?
#
loop_
_entity_poly.entity_id
_entity_poly.type
_entity_poly.pdbx_seq_one_letter_code
_entity_poly.pdbx_strand_id
1 'polypeptide(L)'
;MRFLLIDPDGDALDVALRSKQCGHDVKLFIRDEPRTCHVGIGLVDVVREFRPWLEWADLIFMAGNTKYLREIDTFRELRPKALVVGPTQETAAWELDRNRGFEICKKHGIAVPPYKQFTDYDAAIAYVKKEDCRLVSKPFGGTEDKSLTYAAGGVEPVKDMIFQLEKWKKQKKLKGPFILQKFIDGIEMAADAYVGPHGFDLGYSESFEFKKLMSGNFGMNTGEMGTVLRFTRRSKLANIVLKPLEEELVKQKYCGYASVNTIIDKKGQPHFLEFTMRPGWPTQNIYEAVHSDQDPCSRLYQLASGTDCCSVIIDKIAIGVVVALPSFPHSHTLAK
;
A
#
# COMPACT_ATOMS: atom_id res chain seq x y z
N MET A 1 -24.50 3.74 12.53
CA MET A 1 -24.32 4.30 11.18
C MET A 1 -24.42 3.19 10.14
N ARG A 2 -24.76 3.54 8.92
CA ARG A 2 -24.77 2.66 7.76
C ARG A 2 -23.42 2.74 7.07
N PHE A 3 -22.67 1.66 7.08
CA PHE A 3 -21.29 1.62 6.64
C PHE A 3 -21.12 0.66 5.47
N LEU A 4 -20.74 1.18 4.31
CA LEU A 4 -20.43 0.39 3.11
C LEU A 4 -18.92 0.26 2.93
N LEU A 5 -18.42 -0.97 2.96
CA LEU A 5 -17.04 -1.27 2.60
C LEU A 5 -17.00 -1.82 1.17
N ILE A 6 -16.19 -1.18 0.32
CA ILE A 6 -15.91 -1.63 -1.05
C ILE A 6 -14.54 -2.30 -1.03
N ASP A 7 -14.56 -3.61 -0.87
CA ASP A 7 -13.38 -4.46 -0.66
C ASP A 7 -13.42 -5.66 -1.61
N PRO A 8 -13.05 -5.47 -2.87
CA PRO A 8 -13.16 -6.53 -3.87
C PRO A 8 -12.35 -7.79 -3.56
N ASP A 9 -11.30 -7.66 -2.78
CA ASP A 9 -10.31 -8.71 -2.54
C ASP A 9 -10.40 -9.34 -1.13
N GLY A 10 -11.17 -8.74 -0.21
CA GLY A 10 -11.46 -9.29 1.11
C GLY A 10 -10.45 -8.90 2.22
N ASP A 11 -9.70 -7.83 2.01
CA ASP A 11 -8.61 -7.40 2.90
C ASP A 11 -9.11 -6.63 4.14
N ALA A 12 -10.34 -6.07 4.10
CA ALA A 12 -10.91 -5.23 5.15
C ALA A 12 -11.97 -5.94 6.01
N LEU A 13 -12.01 -7.28 6.03
CA LEU A 13 -12.97 -8.04 6.82
C LEU A 13 -12.92 -7.69 8.32
N ASP A 14 -11.72 -7.47 8.88
CA ASP A 14 -11.55 -7.08 10.29
C ASP A 14 -12.22 -5.74 10.60
N VAL A 15 -12.05 -4.74 9.71
CA VAL A 15 -12.71 -3.43 9.82
C VAL A 15 -14.23 -3.59 9.81
N ALA A 16 -14.77 -4.44 8.93
CA ALA A 16 -16.19 -4.72 8.86
C ALA A 16 -16.73 -5.42 10.12
N LEU A 17 -16.00 -6.41 10.64
CA LEU A 17 -16.36 -7.16 11.83
C LEU A 17 -16.37 -6.26 13.08
N ARG A 18 -15.33 -5.49 13.31
CA ARG A 18 -15.24 -4.56 14.45
C ARG A 18 -16.35 -3.52 14.39
N SER A 19 -16.59 -2.93 13.22
CA SER A 19 -17.68 -1.96 13.04
C SER A 19 -19.05 -2.58 13.34
N LYS A 20 -19.30 -3.80 12.87
CA LYS A 20 -20.55 -4.53 13.20
C LYS A 20 -20.66 -4.80 14.71
N GLN A 21 -19.59 -5.20 15.37
CA GLN A 21 -19.55 -5.42 16.83
C GLN A 21 -19.85 -4.13 17.63
N CYS A 22 -19.48 -2.97 17.08
CA CYS A 22 -19.82 -1.66 17.65
C CYS A 22 -21.25 -1.20 17.33
N GLY A 23 -22.10 -2.05 16.73
CA GLY A 23 -23.51 -1.77 16.48
C GLY A 23 -23.81 -0.99 15.20
N HIS A 24 -22.88 -0.90 14.27
CA HIS A 24 -23.13 -0.32 12.96
C HIS A 24 -23.82 -1.31 12.01
N ASP A 25 -24.63 -0.77 11.09
CA ASP A 25 -25.20 -1.55 9.98
C ASP A 25 -24.16 -1.59 8.85
N VAL A 26 -23.54 -2.75 8.67
CA VAL A 26 -22.35 -2.91 7.82
C VAL A 26 -22.67 -3.77 6.60
N LYS A 27 -22.36 -3.24 5.41
CA LYS A 27 -22.36 -4.01 4.17
C LYS A 27 -20.95 -4.10 3.61
N LEU A 28 -20.50 -5.33 3.35
CA LEU A 28 -19.18 -5.62 2.83
C LEU A 28 -19.30 -6.12 1.39
N PHE A 29 -18.90 -5.30 0.43
CA PHE A 29 -18.83 -5.74 -0.96
C PHE A 29 -17.54 -6.52 -1.20
N ILE A 30 -17.71 -7.78 -1.61
CA ILE A 30 -16.64 -8.67 -2.04
C ILE A 30 -17.02 -9.27 -3.39
N ARG A 31 -16.06 -9.38 -4.32
CA ARG A 31 -16.29 -10.02 -5.62
C ARG A 31 -16.59 -11.50 -5.47
N ASP A 32 -17.49 -12.01 -6.30
CA ASP A 32 -17.80 -13.43 -6.38
C ASP A 32 -16.77 -14.16 -7.25
N GLU A 33 -15.57 -14.36 -6.71
CA GLU A 33 -14.48 -15.08 -7.35
C GLU A 33 -14.05 -16.28 -6.48
N PRO A 34 -13.45 -17.33 -7.06
CA PRO A 34 -13.08 -18.55 -6.32
C PRO A 34 -12.23 -18.30 -5.07
N ARG A 35 -11.41 -17.26 -5.07
CA ARG A 35 -10.55 -16.93 -3.93
C ARG A 35 -11.22 -16.07 -2.85
N THR A 36 -12.33 -15.41 -3.17
CA THR A 36 -12.96 -14.41 -2.29
C THR A 36 -14.43 -14.74 -1.95
N CYS A 37 -15.07 -15.63 -2.70
CA CYS A 37 -16.50 -15.90 -2.58
C CYS A 37 -16.95 -16.36 -1.19
N HIS A 38 -16.06 -16.90 -0.38
CA HIS A 38 -16.33 -17.40 0.98
C HIS A 38 -15.95 -16.40 2.09
N VAL A 39 -15.25 -15.31 1.76
CA VAL A 39 -14.80 -14.33 2.75
C VAL A 39 -15.99 -13.59 3.37
N GLY A 40 -16.05 -13.54 4.69
CA GLY A 40 -17.06 -12.81 5.46
C GLY A 40 -18.45 -13.47 5.53
N ILE A 41 -18.71 -14.58 4.81
CA ILE A 41 -19.99 -15.27 4.82
C ILE A 41 -20.34 -15.74 6.24
N GLY A 42 -21.55 -15.39 6.68
CA GLY A 42 -22.03 -15.70 8.04
C GLY A 42 -21.47 -14.79 9.16
N LEU A 43 -20.51 -13.94 8.85
CA LEU A 43 -19.90 -13.03 9.82
C LEU A 43 -20.44 -11.59 9.68
N VAL A 44 -20.54 -11.10 8.46
CA VAL A 44 -21.09 -9.79 8.10
C VAL A 44 -22.10 -9.92 6.98
N ASP A 45 -22.82 -8.84 6.67
CA ASP A 45 -23.69 -8.78 5.50
C ASP A 45 -22.85 -8.56 4.23
N VAL A 46 -22.52 -9.67 3.56
CA VAL A 46 -21.73 -9.65 2.31
C VAL A 46 -22.65 -9.40 1.13
N VAL A 47 -22.37 -8.33 0.38
CA VAL A 47 -23.07 -7.97 -0.85
C VAL A 47 -22.20 -8.24 -2.07
N ARG A 48 -22.81 -8.67 -3.19
CA ARG A 48 -22.10 -8.95 -4.46
C ARG A 48 -22.21 -7.81 -5.47
N GLU A 49 -22.98 -6.78 -5.12
CA GLU A 49 -23.13 -5.53 -5.86
C GLU A 49 -23.15 -4.36 -4.88
N PHE A 50 -22.32 -3.36 -5.06
CA PHE A 50 -22.20 -2.23 -4.14
C PHE A 50 -23.01 -1.01 -4.57
N ARG A 51 -23.30 -0.85 -5.87
CA ARG A 51 -23.94 0.34 -6.43
C ARG A 51 -25.28 0.71 -5.79
N PRO A 52 -26.18 -0.24 -5.51
CA PRO A 52 -27.44 0.05 -4.81
C PRO A 52 -27.27 0.61 -3.40
N TRP A 53 -26.08 0.40 -2.80
CA TRP A 53 -25.78 0.79 -1.43
C TRP A 53 -25.04 2.12 -1.29
N LEU A 54 -24.65 2.74 -2.40
CA LEU A 54 -23.93 4.03 -2.38
C LEU A 54 -24.76 5.14 -1.72
N GLU A 55 -26.03 5.27 -2.09
CA GLU A 55 -26.96 6.27 -1.50
C GLU A 55 -27.49 5.87 -0.11
N TRP A 56 -27.40 4.59 0.23
CA TRP A 56 -27.78 4.09 1.54
C TRP A 56 -26.75 4.43 2.61
N ALA A 57 -25.47 4.48 2.27
CA ALA A 57 -24.39 4.60 3.21
C ALA A 57 -24.24 5.99 3.81
N ASP A 58 -24.05 6.07 5.12
CA ASP A 58 -23.59 7.28 5.81
C ASP A 58 -22.08 7.46 5.64
N LEU A 59 -21.35 6.36 5.45
CA LEU A 59 -19.91 6.31 5.20
C LEU A 59 -19.58 5.21 4.20
N ILE A 60 -18.69 5.51 3.25
CA ILE A 60 -18.15 4.56 2.29
C ILE A 60 -16.64 4.44 2.54
N PHE A 61 -16.13 3.21 2.60
CA PHE A 61 -14.70 2.92 2.72
C PHE A 61 -14.23 2.05 1.56
N MET A 62 -13.24 2.55 0.82
CA MET A 62 -12.58 1.78 -0.25
C MET A 62 -11.28 1.18 0.27
N ALA A 63 -11.24 -0.14 0.38
CA ALA A 63 -10.06 -0.87 0.84
C ALA A 63 -9.00 -1.06 -0.26
N GLY A 64 -9.38 -1.00 -1.53
CA GLY A 64 -8.48 -1.22 -2.67
C GLY A 64 -8.30 0.00 -3.56
N ASN A 65 -7.27 -0.02 -4.41
CA ASN A 65 -6.91 1.09 -5.31
C ASN A 65 -6.80 0.70 -6.79
N THR A 66 -7.27 -0.49 -7.17
CA THR A 66 -7.16 -0.97 -8.56
C THR A 66 -8.50 -1.06 -9.28
N LYS A 67 -9.60 -1.19 -8.56
CA LYS A 67 -10.94 -1.43 -9.12
C LYS A 67 -11.93 -0.40 -8.63
N TYR A 68 -12.91 -0.11 -9.47
CA TYR A 68 -14.06 0.77 -9.17
C TYR A 68 -13.72 2.24 -8.87
N LEU A 69 -12.45 2.66 -8.98
CA LEU A 69 -12.04 4.04 -8.67
C LEU A 69 -12.81 5.07 -9.48
N ARG A 70 -12.94 4.86 -10.79
CA ARG A 70 -13.67 5.77 -11.68
C ARG A 70 -15.14 5.94 -11.27
N GLU A 71 -15.78 4.85 -10.89
CA GLU A 71 -17.18 4.86 -10.46
C GLU A 71 -17.35 5.64 -9.15
N ILE A 72 -16.44 5.43 -8.22
CA ILE A 72 -16.48 6.13 -6.91
C ILE A 72 -16.07 7.59 -7.06
N ASP A 73 -15.15 7.95 -7.93
CA ASP A 73 -14.82 9.34 -8.22
C ASP A 73 -16.01 10.05 -8.87
N THR A 74 -16.69 9.42 -9.81
CA THR A 74 -17.95 9.94 -10.37
C THR A 74 -19.03 10.13 -9.27
N PHE A 75 -19.15 9.16 -8.35
CA PHE A 75 -20.06 9.30 -7.23
C PHE A 75 -19.71 10.49 -6.31
N ARG A 76 -18.42 10.68 -5.98
CA ARG A 76 -17.95 11.86 -5.21
C ARG A 76 -18.29 13.17 -5.90
N GLU A 77 -18.15 13.26 -7.22
CA GLU A 77 -18.50 14.45 -8.01
C GLU A 77 -20.01 14.73 -7.98
N LEU A 78 -20.83 13.71 -8.12
CA LEU A 78 -22.29 13.82 -8.09
C LEU A 78 -22.85 14.03 -6.68
N ARG A 79 -22.14 13.61 -5.66
CA ARG A 79 -22.54 13.68 -4.24
C ARG A 79 -21.40 14.27 -3.39
N PRO A 80 -21.09 15.57 -3.54
CA PRO A 80 -19.93 16.18 -2.87
C PRO A 80 -20.03 16.22 -1.34
N LYS A 81 -21.18 15.88 -0.77
CA LYS A 81 -21.39 15.74 0.69
C LYS A 81 -21.29 14.30 1.19
N ALA A 82 -21.16 13.32 0.29
CA ALA A 82 -20.98 11.93 0.69
C ALA A 82 -19.60 11.76 1.34
N LEU A 83 -19.58 11.04 2.45
CA LEU A 83 -18.33 10.73 3.15
C LEU A 83 -17.73 9.46 2.56
N VAL A 84 -16.61 9.62 1.87
CA VAL A 84 -15.91 8.52 1.20
C VAL A 84 -14.43 8.54 1.59
N VAL A 85 -13.99 7.51 2.30
CA VAL A 85 -12.60 7.28 2.66
C VAL A 85 -11.98 6.26 1.71
N GLY A 86 -10.90 6.63 1.08
CA GLY A 86 -10.17 5.77 0.16
C GLY A 86 -9.61 6.50 -1.05
N PRO A 87 -8.83 5.83 -1.90
CA PRO A 87 -8.12 6.44 -3.02
C PRO A 87 -9.05 7.04 -4.07
N THR A 88 -8.52 8.02 -4.79
CA THR A 88 -9.04 8.52 -6.06
C THR A 88 -8.20 7.93 -7.19
N GLN A 89 -8.62 8.07 -8.46
CA GLN A 89 -7.78 7.67 -9.59
C GLN A 89 -6.42 8.37 -9.56
N GLU A 90 -6.39 9.67 -9.22
CA GLU A 90 -5.16 10.46 -9.18
C GLU A 90 -4.21 10.00 -8.07
N THR A 91 -4.71 9.78 -6.85
CA THR A 91 -3.86 9.35 -5.74
C THR A 91 -3.46 7.88 -5.86
N ALA A 92 -4.32 7.02 -6.41
CA ALA A 92 -3.94 5.65 -6.73
C ALA A 92 -2.80 5.58 -7.75
N ALA A 93 -2.73 6.53 -8.69
CA ALA A 93 -1.64 6.61 -9.66
C ALA A 93 -0.27 6.83 -8.99
N TRP A 94 -0.20 7.42 -7.79
CA TRP A 94 1.07 7.55 -7.07
C TRP A 94 1.69 6.19 -6.71
N GLU A 95 0.84 5.20 -6.42
CA GLU A 95 1.24 3.81 -6.14
C GLU A 95 1.38 2.97 -7.41
N LEU A 96 0.39 3.08 -8.32
CA LEU A 96 0.27 2.17 -9.46
C LEU A 96 1.19 2.57 -10.63
N ASP A 97 1.53 3.86 -10.77
CA ASP A 97 2.49 4.35 -11.75
C ASP A 97 3.77 4.86 -11.06
N ARG A 98 4.82 4.09 -11.15
CA ARG A 98 6.12 4.43 -10.55
C ARG A 98 6.68 5.77 -11.04
N ASN A 99 6.45 6.14 -12.32
CA ASN A 99 6.88 7.42 -12.84
C ASN A 99 6.17 8.55 -12.09
N ARG A 100 4.84 8.43 -11.95
CA ARG A 100 4.03 9.39 -11.22
C ARG A 100 4.48 9.51 -9.76
N GLY A 101 4.73 8.38 -9.09
CA GLY A 101 5.27 8.37 -7.73
C GLY A 101 6.60 9.10 -7.62
N PHE A 102 7.53 8.89 -8.56
CA PHE A 102 8.82 9.58 -8.57
C PHE A 102 8.69 11.09 -8.85
N GLU A 103 7.77 11.51 -9.72
CA GLU A 103 7.48 12.93 -9.98
C GLU A 103 6.98 13.63 -8.72
N ILE A 104 6.06 13.01 -7.99
CA ILE A 104 5.57 13.52 -6.70
C ILE A 104 6.71 13.63 -5.69
N CYS A 105 7.53 12.60 -5.55
CA CYS A 105 8.68 12.64 -4.65
C CYS A 105 9.64 13.79 -4.99
N LYS A 106 9.99 13.95 -6.25
CA LYS A 106 10.87 15.04 -6.72
C LYS A 106 10.27 16.41 -6.46
N LYS A 107 8.98 16.59 -6.76
CA LYS A 107 8.24 17.84 -6.52
C LYS A 107 8.30 18.26 -5.04
N HIS A 108 8.23 17.29 -4.13
CA HIS A 108 8.16 17.51 -2.69
C HIS A 108 9.49 17.28 -1.95
N GLY A 109 10.62 17.14 -2.68
CA GLY A 109 11.95 17.02 -2.08
C GLY A 109 12.22 15.68 -1.37
N ILE A 110 11.41 14.64 -1.64
CA ILE A 110 11.61 13.30 -1.09
C ILE A 110 12.70 12.59 -1.91
N ALA A 111 13.71 12.08 -1.24
CA ALA A 111 14.85 11.46 -1.90
C ALA A 111 14.48 10.15 -2.60
N VAL A 112 14.73 10.09 -3.90
CA VAL A 112 14.56 8.89 -4.73
C VAL A 112 15.95 8.32 -5.03
N PRO A 113 16.19 7.00 -4.85
CA PRO A 113 17.47 6.40 -5.23
C PRO A 113 17.78 6.69 -6.70
N PRO A 114 19.05 6.97 -7.07
CA PRO A 114 19.44 7.19 -8.45
C PRO A 114 19.01 6.03 -9.35
N TYR A 115 18.43 6.35 -10.50
CA TYR A 115 17.94 5.35 -11.45
C TYR A 115 18.12 5.80 -12.89
N LYS A 116 18.14 4.84 -13.81
CA LYS A 116 18.08 5.08 -15.25
C LYS A 116 17.05 4.17 -15.90
N GLN A 117 16.28 4.73 -16.83
CA GLN A 117 15.24 4.01 -17.58
C GLN A 117 15.81 3.37 -18.84
N PHE A 118 15.27 2.20 -19.19
CA PHE A 118 15.63 1.41 -20.35
C PHE A 118 14.40 0.87 -21.04
N THR A 119 14.50 0.71 -22.35
CA THR A 119 13.50 0.06 -23.23
C THR A 119 14.10 -1.14 -23.97
N ASP A 120 15.40 -1.40 -23.77
CA ASP A 120 16.08 -2.58 -24.29
C ASP A 120 17.13 -3.12 -23.31
N TYR A 121 17.43 -4.40 -23.43
CA TYR A 121 18.34 -5.08 -22.51
C TYR A 121 19.82 -4.81 -22.82
N ASP A 122 20.20 -4.54 -24.08
CA ASP A 122 21.63 -4.35 -24.44
C ASP A 122 22.16 -3.05 -23.85
N ALA A 123 21.37 -1.97 -23.97
CA ALA A 123 21.68 -0.70 -23.33
C ALA A 123 21.73 -0.82 -21.79
N ALA A 124 20.83 -1.61 -21.21
CA ALA A 124 20.82 -1.87 -19.78
C ALA A 124 22.06 -2.66 -19.32
N ILE A 125 22.45 -3.72 -20.04
CA ILE A 125 23.66 -4.50 -19.77
C ILE A 125 24.93 -3.63 -19.88
N ALA A 126 25.02 -2.78 -20.92
CA ALA A 126 26.13 -1.84 -21.06
C ALA A 126 26.21 -0.86 -19.88
N TYR A 127 25.05 -0.38 -19.40
CA TYR A 127 24.97 0.48 -18.23
C TYR A 127 25.43 -0.24 -16.95
N VAL A 128 24.98 -1.49 -16.71
CA VAL A 128 25.38 -2.30 -15.54
C VAL A 128 26.91 -2.47 -15.50
N LYS A 129 27.54 -2.76 -16.66
CA LYS A 129 29.00 -2.90 -16.78
C LYS A 129 29.73 -1.58 -16.48
N LYS A 130 29.14 -0.43 -16.87
CA LYS A 130 29.72 0.88 -16.65
C LYS A 130 29.65 1.34 -15.19
N GLU A 131 28.48 1.16 -14.56
CA GLU A 131 28.24 1.61 -13.19
C GLU A 131 28.99 0.78 -12.14
N ASP A 132 29.30 -0.49 -12.47
CA ASP A 132 30.05 -1.42 -11.63
C ASP A 132 29.61 -1.43 -10.15
N CYS A 133 28.28 -1.40 -9.94
CA CYS A 133 27.68 -1.37 -8.61
C CYS A 133 26.44 -2.25 -8.54
N ARG A 134 25.97 -2.53 -7.33
CA ARG A 134 24.76 -3.28 -7.09
C ARG A 134 23.52 -2.48 -7.52
N LEU A 135 22.69 -3.08 -8.36
CA LEU A 135 21.49 -2.46 -8.93
C LEU A 135 20.23 -3.29 -8.63
N VAL A 136 19.09 -2.64 -8.73
CA VAL A 136 17.75 -3.23 -8.65
C VAL A 136 17.03 -2.91 -9.95
N SER A 137 16.49 -3.95 -10.61
CA SER A 137 15.58 -3.77 -11.74
C SER A 137 14.15 -3.66 -11.22
N LYS A 138 13.37 -2.72 -11.76
CA LYS A 138 11.95 -2.55 -11.46
C LYS A 138 11.19 -2.19 -12.74
N PRO A 139 9.92 -2.65 -12.94
CA PRO A 139 9.08 -2.14 -14.00
C PRO A 139 8.83 -0.63 -13.81
N PHE A 140 8.60 0.08 -14.92
CA PHE A 140 8.43 1.54 -14.92
C PHE A 140 7.21 1.93 -15.76
N GLY A 141 6.49 2.98 -15.32
CA GLY A 141 5.17 3.30 -15.86
C GLY A 141 4.09 2.41 -15.27
N GLY A 142 2.88 2.51 -15.78
CA GLY A 142 1.70 1.77 -15.32
C GLY A 142 1.69 0.27 -15.64
N THR A 143 2.84 -0.39 -15.68
CA THR A 143 2.92 -1.82 -15.92
C THR A 143 2.86 -2.60 -14.61
N GLU A 144 1.87 -3.45 -14.47
CA GLU A 144 1.73 -4.36 -13.30
C GLU A 144 2.69 -5.57 -13.34
N ASP A 145 3.53 -5.69 -14.36
CA ASP A 145 4.41 -6.86 -14.53
C ASP A 145 5.58 -6.84 -13.52
N LYS A 146 5.30 -7.25 -12.30
CA LYS A 146 6.30 -7.40 -11.23
C LYS A 146 7.40 -8.44 -11.54
N SER A 147 7.29 -9.19 -12.66
CA SER A 147 8.30 -10.19 -13.07
C SER A 147 9.67 -9.58 -13.44
N LEU A 148 9.72 -8.26 -13.69
CA LEU A 148 10.96 -7.50 -13.92
C LEU A 148 11.55 -6.90 -12.63
N THR A 149 10.95 -7.19 -11.48
CA THR A 149 11.51 -6.75 -10.18
C THR A 149 12.58 -7.74 -9.74
N TYR A 150 13.81 -7.28 -9.69
CA TYR A 150 14.96 -8.10 -9.30
C TYR A 150 16.03 -7.27 -8.62
N ALA A 151 16.42 -7.66 -7.43
CA ALA A 151 17.56 -7.08 -6.74
C ALA A 151 18.77 -7.99 -6.92
N ALA A 152 19.82 -7.50 -7.58
CA ALA A 152 21.05 -8.24 -7.71
C ALA A 152 21.61 -8.61 -6.34
N GLY A 153 22.02 -9.84 -6.19
CA GLY A 153 22.50 -10.39 -4.93
C GLY A 153 23.90 -10.97 -5.05
N GLY A 154 24.31 -11.68 -3.99
CA GLY A 154 25.51 -12.45 -3.98
C GLY A 154 26.81 -11.65 -3.92
N VAL A 155 27.90 -12.36 -4.16
CA VAL A 155 29.28 -11.85 -4.10
C VAL A 155 29.60 -10.98 -5.32
N GLU A 156 28.96 -11.24 -6.46
CA GLU A 156 29.21 -10.57 -7.73
C GLU A 156 27.91 -9.96 -8.30
N PRO A 157 27.38 -8.89 -7.67
CA PRO A 157 26.06 -8.36 -8.03
C PRO A 157 25.98 -7.84 -9.46
N VAL A 158 27.09 -7.39 -10.04
CA VAL A 158 27.17 -6.92 -11.43
C VAL A 158 26.95 -8.09 -12.40
N LYS A 159 27.66 -9.21 -12.18
CA LYS A 159 27.51 -10.43 -13.01
C LYS A 159 26.10 -11.00 -12.86
N ASP A 160 25.56 -11.01 -11.65
CA ASP A 160 24.23 -11.50 -11.36
C ASP A 160 23.14 -10.68 -12.10
N MET A 161 23.22 -9.35 -12.08
CA MET A 161 22.30 -8.49 -12.82
C MET A 161 22.43 -8.73 -14.35
N ILE A 162 23.66 -8.84 -14.87
CA ILE A 162 23.88 -9.09 -16.30
C ILE A 162 23.25 -10.44 -16.69
N PHE A 163 23.50 -11.49 -15.91
CA PHE A 163 22.91 -12.81 -16.15
C PHE A 163 21.37 -12.77 -16.18
N GLN A 164 20.76 -12.04 -15.24
CA GLN A 164 19.31 -11.90 -15.16
C GLN A 164 18.75 -11.13 -16.39
N LEU A 165 19.40 -10.04 -16.80
CA LEU A 165 18.99 -9.26 -17.99
C LEU A 165 19.12 -10.09 -19.28
N GLU A 166 20.20 -10.85 -19.43
CA GLU A 166 20.37 -11.78 -20.58
C GLU A 166 19.32 -12.88 -20.59
N LYS A 167 18.97 -13.42 -19.43
CA LYS A 167 17.90 -14.42 -19.29
C LYS A 167 16.56 -13.83 -19.73
N TRP A 168 16.20 -12.63 -19.27
CA TRP A 168 14.97 -11.97 -19.67
C TRP A 168 14.94 -11.61 -21.18
N LYS A 169 16.09 -11.19 -21.72
CA LYS A 169 16.23 -10.93 -23.17
C LYS A 169 15.94 -12.20 -23.97
N LYS A 170 16.53 -13.34 -23.60
CA LYS A 170 16.27 -14.64 -24.25
C LYS A 170 14.79 -15.06 -24.13
N GLN A 171 14.16 -14.78 -22.99
CA GLN A 171 12.75 -15.09 -22.74
C GLN A 171 11.78 -14.09 -23.35
N LYS A 172 12.25 -13.02 -24.02
CA LYS A 172 11.44 -11.94 -24.60
C LYS A 172 10.47 -11.33 -23.57
N LYS A 173 10.90 -11.17 -22.33
CA LYS A 173 10.05 -10.70 -21.22
C LYS A 173 9.76 -9.20 -21.24
N LEU A 174 10.42 -8.40 -22.08
CA LEU A 174 10.23 -6.97 -22.11
C LEU A 174 8.85 -6.64 -22.72
N LYS A 175 7.96 -6.13 -21.88
CA LYS A 175 6.61 -5.68 -22.26
C LYS A 175 6.42 -4.17 -22.12
N GLY A 176 7.44 -3.45 -21.65
CA GLY A 176 7.39 -2.02 -21.39
C GLY A 176 8.71 -1.51 -20.82
N PRO A 177 8.82 -0.22 -20.52
CA PRO A 177 10.02 0.32 -19.92
C PRO A 177 10.27 -0.25 -18.54
N PHE A 178 11.56 -0.33 -18.17
CA PHE A 178 12.00 -0.69 -16.82
C PHE A 178 13.13 0.24 -16.38
N ILE A 179 13.40 0.27 -15.10
CA ILE A 179 14.52 1.03 -14.55
C ILE A 179 15.56 0.09 -13.92
N LEU A 180 16.81 0.52 -13.99
CA LEU A 180 17.86 0.06 -13.11
C LEU A 180 18.12 1.16 -12.08
N GLN A 181 17.88 0.82 -10.82
CA GLN A 181 17.97 1.72 -9.68
C GLN A 181 19.13 1.28 -8.80
N LYS A 182 19.89 2.23 -8.27
CA LYS A 182 20.97 1.93 -7.34
C LYS A 182 20.42 1.25 -6.09
N PHE A 183 21.02 0.13 -5.71
CA PHE A 183 20.69 -0.56 -4.47
C PHE A 183 21.10 0.29 -3.27
N ILE A 184 20.20 0.48 -2.34
CA ILE A 184 20.46 1.15 -1.06
C ILE A 184 20.56 0.07 0.01
N ASP A 185 21.69 0.04 0.69
CA ASP A 185 21.90 -0.82 1.84
C ASP A 185 21.41 -0.10 3.09
N GLY A 186 20.33 -0.62 3.69
CA GLY A 186 19.66 0.03 4.79
C GLY A 186 18.52 -0.79 5.36
N ILE A 187 17.71 -0.15 6.18
CA ILE A 187 16.55 -0.75 6.85
C ILE A 187 15.29 -0.26 6.13
N GLU A 188 14.46 -1.21 5.69
CA GLU A 188 13.15 -0.91 5.11
C GLU A 188 12.19 -0.51 6.22
N MET A 189 11.55 0.66 6.07
CA MET A 189 10.64 1.23 7.05
C MET A 189 9.61 2.09 6.35
N ALA A 190 8.36 2.01 6.77
CA ALA A 190 7.29 2.86 6.27
C ALA A 190 6.87 3.91 7.30
N ALA A 191 6.37 5.03 6.78
CA ALA A 191 5.62 6.01 7.54
C ALA A 191 4.24 6.16 6.93
N ASP A 192 3.23 6.04 7.77
CA ASP A 192 1.83 5.97 7.36
C ASP A 192 0.99 6.96 8.15
N ALA A 193 -0.08 7.46 7.52
CA ALA A 193 -1.09 8.26 8.19
C ALA A 193 -2.42 8.21 7.46
N TYR A 194 -3.51 8.48 8.17
CA TYR A 194 -4.77 8.84 7.56
C TYR A 194 -4.82 10.34 7.26
N VAL A 195 -5.38 10.70 6.14
CA VAL A 195 -5.54 12.07 5.64
C VAL A 195 -7.02 12.39 5.60
N GLY A 196 -7.41 13.47 6.24
CA GLY A 196 -8.75 14.04 6.21
C GLY A 196 -8.77 15.39 5.49
N PRO A 197 -9.92 16.09 5.51
CA PRO A 197 -10.07 17.40 4.88
C PRO A 197 -9.10 18.48 5.37
N HIS A 198 -8.57 18.32 6.57
CA HIS A 198 -7.66 19.29 7.22
C HIS A 198 -6.20 18.86 7.26
N GLY A 199 -5.86 17.75 6.61
CA GLY A 199 -4.51 17.18 6.58
C GLY A 199 -4.42 15.86 7.32
N PHE A 200 -3.22 15.52 7.80
CA PHE A 200 -2.99 14.28 8.54
C PHE A 200 -3.68 14.31 9.90
N ASP A 201 -4.46 13.24 10.15
CA ASP A 201 -5.21 13.08 11.39
C ASP A 201 -4.43 12.23 12.39
N LEU A 202 -4.60 12.52 13.68
CA LEU A 202 -4.12 11.77 14.86
C LEU A 202 -2.59 11.63 15.01
N GLY A 203 -1.79 11.70 13.95
CA GLY A 203 -0.37 11.43 13.93
C GLY A 203 0.02 10.36 12.93
N TYR A 204 1.09 9.63 13.19
CA TYR A 204 1.72 8.74 12.22
C TYR A 204 1.92 7.35 12.79
N SER A 205 1.81 6.32 11.96
CA SER A 205 2.40 5.04 12.25
C SER A 205 3.76 4.90 11.57
N GLU A 206 4.67 4.21 12.25
CA GLU A 206 5.95 3.77 11.71
C GLU A 206 5.96 2.25 11.73
N SER A 207 6.27 1.62 10.60
CA SER A 207 6.19 0.18 10.49
C SER A 207 7.45 -0.44 9.87
N PHE A 208 7.75 -1.66 10.31
CA PHE A 208 8.77 -2.54 9.74
C PHE A 208 8.06 -3.77 9.20
N GLU A 209 8.08 -3.93 7.89
CA GLU A 209 7.46 -5.06 7.20
C GLU A 209 8.47 -6.19 6.98
N PHE A 210 8.09 -7.41 7.29
CA PHE A 210 8.85 -8.60 6.98
C PHE A 210 8.25 -9.31 5.77
N LYS A 211 8.96 -9.28 4.64
CA LYS A 211 8.44 -9.74 3.34
C LYS A 211 8.86 -11.16 2.95
N LYS A 212 9.88 -11.73 3.60
CA LYS A 212 10.33 -13.09 3.29
C LYS A 212 9.39 -14.15 3.86
N LEU A 213 9.15 -15.20 3.08
CA LEU A 213 8.26 -16.29 3.48
C LEU A 213 8.68 -16.97 4.78
N MET A 214 9.99 -17.10 5.02
CA MET A 214 10.55 -17.80 6.16
C MET A 214 11.36 -16.86 7.06
N SER A 215 11.45 -17.18 8.33
CA SER A 215 12.33 -16.51 9.29
C SER A 215 13.80 -16.50 8.82
N GLY A 216 14.58 -15.54 9.33
CA GLY A 216 15.99 -15.40 8.94
C GLY A 216 16.22 -14.87 7.53
N ASN A 217 15.25 -14.21 6.93
CA ASN A 217 15.28 -13.72 5.54
C ASN A 217 15.39 -14.81 4.48
N PHE A 218 14.89 -16.01 4.75
CA PHE A 218 14.87 -17.11 3.80
C PHE A 218 13.58 -17.15 2.96
N GLY A 219 13.67 -17.88 1.84
CA GLY A 219 12.56 -18.07 0.94
C GLY A 219 12.32 -16.89 -0.01
N MET A 220 11.23 -16.97 -0.76
CA MET A 220 10.85 -15.94 -1.71
C MET A 220 10.23 -14.73 -1.00
N ASN A 221 10.18 -13.60 -1.70
CA ASN A 221 9.42 -12.45 -1.24
C ASN A 221 7.92 -12.72 -1.39
N THR A 222 7.17 -12.36 -0.37
CA THR A 222 5.71 -12.32 -0.37
C THR A 222 5.25 -10.85 -0.40
N GLY A 223 3.95 -10.59 -0.34
CA GLY A 223 3.45 -9.24 -0.07
C GLY A 223 3.91 -8.78 1.31
N GLU A 224 3.63 -9.58 2.34
CA GLU A 224 4.02 -9.34 3.73
C GLU A 224 3.79 -10.61 4.54
N MET A 225 4.68 -10.92 5.48
CA MET A 225 4.54 -12.06 6.42
C MET A 225 4.37 -11.61 7.86
N GLY A 226 4.58 -10.36 8.14
CA GLY A 226 4.39 -9.78 9.44
C GLY A 226 4.91 -8.36 9.51
N THR A 227 4.39 -7.61 10.47
CA THR A 227 4.74 -6.20 10.66
C THR A 227 4.84 -5.88 12.15
N VAL A 228 5.85 -5.08 12.46
CA VAL A 228 5.94 -4.38 13.74
C VAL A 228 5.54 -2.92 13.49
N LEU A 229 4.53 -2.44 14.18
CA LEU A 229 3.97 -1.11 14.03
C LEU A 229 4.00 -0.36 15.35
N ARG A 230 4.44 0.90 15.30
CA ARG A 230 4.35 1.84 16.41
C ARG A 230 3.57 3.08 15.93
N PHE A 231 2.60 3.50 16.72
CA PHE A 231 1.97 4.79 16.50
C PHE A 231 2.70 5.90 17.29
N THR A 232 2.85 7.07 16.67
CA THR A 232 3.49 8.23 17.29
C THR A 232 2.92 9.55 16.77
N ARG A 233 2.78 10.54 17.66
CA ARG A 233 2.44 11.90 17.24
C ARG A 233 3.66 12.67 16.71
N ARG A 234 4.87 12.16 16.91
CA ARG A 234 6.13 12.79 16.49
C ARG A 234 7.01 11.77 15.80
N SER A 235 6.95 11.72 14.47
CA SER A 235 7.79 10.88 13.65
C SER A 235 8.79 11.72 12.86
N LYS A 236 10.08 11.43 13.03
CA LYS A 236 11.13 12.03 12.20
C LYS A 236 10.99 11.58 10.76
N LEU A 237 10.67 10.30 10.54
CA LEU A 237 10.49 9.74 9.20
C LEU A 237 9.31 10.41 8.50
N ALA A 238 8.14 10.47 9.13
CA ALA A 238 6.95 11.10 8.56
C ALA A 238 7.18 12.58 8.24
N ASN A 239 7.93 13.30 9.07
CA ASN A 239 8.28 14.71 8.79
C ASN A 239 9.10 14.88 7.50
N ILE A 240 9.88 13.87 7.12
CA ILE A 240 10.70 13.89 5.90
C ILE A 240 9.90 13.43 4.68
N VAL A 241 9.04 12.40 4.84
CA VAL A 241 8.46 11.72 3.66
C VAL A 241 6.95 11.84 3.53
N LEU A 242 6.19 12.14 4.60
CA LEU A 242 4.74 12.33 4.54
C LEU A 242 4.35 13.82 4.64
N LYS A 243 4.88 14.52 5.62
CA LYS A 243 4.50 15.92 5.89
C LYS A 243 4.64 16.83 4.66
N PRO A 244 5.68 16.69 3.80
CA PRO A 244 5.77 17.46 2.56
C PRO A 244 4.61 17.24 1.57
N LEU A 245 3.88 16.12 1.68
CA LEU A 245 2.78 15.75 0.78
C LEU A 245 1.42 16.27 1.25
N GLU A 246 1.31 16.74 2.49
CA GLU A 246 0.03 17.08 3.13
C GLU A 246 -0.76 18.12 2.34
N GLU A 247 -0.12 19.23 1.96
CA GLU A 247 -0.76 20.29 1.19
C GLU A 247 -1.29 19.79 -0.17
N GLU A 248 -0.52 18.94 -0.85
CA GLU A 248 -0.92 18.35 -2.13
C GLU A 248 -2.15 17.43 -1.95
N LEU A 249 -2.14 16.58 -0.91
CA LEU A 249 -3.25 15.67 -0.62
C LEU A 249 -4.52 16.42 -0.26
N VAL A 250 -4.42 17.46 0.57
CA VAL A 250 -5.56 18.34 0.91
C VAL A 250 -6.10 19.05 -0.33
N LYS A 251 -5.21 19.58 -1.18
CA LYS A 251 -5.61 20.23 -2.44
C LYS A 251 -6.35 19.29 -3.38
N GLN A 252 -5.96 18.02 -3.41
CA GLN A 252 -6.65 16.98 -4.17
C GLN A 252 -7.92 16.46 -3.48
N LYS A 253 -8.29 17.03 -2.32
CA LYS A 253 -9.43 16.58 -1.50
C LYS A 253 -9.33 15.08 -1.16
N TYR A 254 -8.11 14.59 -1.01
CA TYR A 254 -7.90 13.20 -0.64
C TYR A 254 -8.36 12.96 0.80
N CYS A 255 -9.17 11.93 0.98
CA CYS A 255 -9.54 11.41 2.30
C CYS A 255 -9.26 9.91 2.30
N GLY A 256 -8.24 9.46 3.04
CA GLY A 256 -7.83 8.07 3.01
C GLY A 256 -6.48 7.81 3.64
N TYR A 257 -6.01 6.58 3.50
CA TYR A 257 -4.72 6.13 4.00
C TYR A 257 -3.58 6.48 3.04
N ALA A 258 -2.50 7.04 3.54
CA ALA A 258 -1.29 7.33 2.78
C ALA A 258 -0.07 6.76 3.49
N SER A 259 0.71 5.98 2.76
CA SER A 259 1.96 5.38 3.24
C SER A 259 3.09 5.67 2.28
N VAL A 260 4.26 5.92 2.83
CA VAL A 260 5.53 6.06 2.11
C VAL A 260 6.50 5.01 2.62
N ASN A 261 6.74 4.01 1.80
CA ASN A 261 7.75 2.98 2.04
C ASN A 261 9.13 3.50 1.65
N THR A 262 10.11 3.31 2.54
CA THR A 262 11.46 3.82 2.39
C THR A 262 12.51 2.78 2.75
N ILE A 263 13.76 3.01 2.29
CA ILE A 263 14.95 2.40 2.87
C ILE A 263 15.74 3.51 3.57
N ILE A 264 15.99 3.36 4.85
CA ILE A 264 16.83 4.26 5.63
C ILE A 264 18.26 3.76 5.53
N ASP A 265 19.13 4.53 4.90
CA ASP A 265 20.52 4.16 4.71
C ASP A 265 21.34 4.27 6.01
N LYS A 266 22.61 3.84 5.99
CA LYS A 266 23.52 3.87 7.14
C LYS A 266 23.82 5.29 7.68
N LYS A 267 23.46 6.33 6.92
CA LYS A 267 23.57 7.73 7.35
C LYS A 267 22.28 8.26 7.96
N GLY A 268 21.22 7.44 7.99
CA GLY A 268 19.89 7.81 8.48
C GLY A 268 19.04 8.56 7.46
N GLN A 269 19.45 8.59 6.18
CA GLN A 269 18.69 9.23 5.11
C GLN A 269 17.63 8.25 4.58
N PRO A 270 16.32 8.58 4.62
CA PRO A 270 15.30 7.80 3.98
C PRO A 270 15.33 8.01 2.45
N HIS A 271 15.25 6.91 1.72
CA HIS A 271 15.13 6.86 0.28
C HIS A 271 13.81 6.21 -0.10
N PHE A 272 13.04 6.85 -0.94
CA PHE A 272 11.73 6.38 -1.39
C PHE A 272 11.80 5.01 -2.10
N LEU A 273 10.87 4.12 -1.75
CA LEU A 273 10.67 2.85 -2.44
C LEU A 273 9.38 2.83 -3.25
N GLU A 274 8.26 3.09 -2.58
CA GLU A 274 6.93 3.10 -3.17
C GLU A 274 5.93 3.83 -2.26
N PHE A 275 4.86 4.32 -2.87
CA PHE A 275 3.66 4.73 -2.14
C PHE A 275 2.74 3.53 -1.92
N THR A 276 1.93 3.61 -0.86
CA THR A 276 0.75 2.77 -0.68
C THR A 276 -0.41 3.70 -0.33
N MET A 277 -1.32 3.89 -1.30
CA MET A 277 -2.43 4.86 -1.19
C MET A 277 -3.75 4.18 -0.83
N ARG A 278 -3.68 3.13 -0.08
CA ARG A 278 -4.78 2.31 0.44
C ARG A 278 -4.33 1.62 1.72
N PRO A 279 -5.24 1.19 2.60
CA PRO A 279 -4.84 0.38 3.75
C PRO A 279 -4.10 -0.88 3.31
N GLY A 280 -2.94 -1.13 3.92
CA GLY A 280 -2.15 -2.34 3.68
C GLY A 280 -2.71 -3.54 4.44
N TRP A 281 -2.70 -4.73 3.86
CA TRP A 281 -2.95 -5.96 4.57
C TRP A 281 -1.61 -6.68 4.85
N PRO A 282 -1.31 -7.12 6.09
CA PRO A 282 -2.12 -7.08 7.32
C PRO A 282 -1.94 -5.78 8.15
N THR A 283 -1.21 -4.79 7.66
CA THR A 283 -0.87 -3.55 8.41
C THR A 283 -2.11 -2.87 8.99
N GLN A 284 -3.24 -2.83 8.25
CA GLN A 284 -4.48 -2.24 8.74
C GLN A 284 -5.01 -2.97 9.98
N ASN A 285 -4.98 -4.29 10.00
CA ASN A 285 -5.46 -5.09 11.13
C ASN A 285 -4.58 -4.86 12.37
N ILE A 286 -3.27 -4.67 12.16
CA ILE A 286 -2.30 -4.35 13.21
C ILE A 286 -2.52 -2.92 13.73
N TYR A 287 -2.80 -1.98 12.81
CA TYR A 287 -3.14 -0.60 13.13
C TYR A 287 -4.39 -0.51 14.01
N GLU A 288 -5.44 -1.30 13.71
CA GLU A 288 -6.65 -1.35 14.54
C GLU A 288 -6.36 -1.80 15.98
N ALA A 289 -5.33 -2.58 16.22
CA ALA A 289 -4.97 -3.06 17.55
C ALA A 289 -4.39 -1.97 18.47
N VAL A 290 -3.92 -0.84 17.94
CA VAL A 290 -3.39 0.29 18.74
C VAL A 290 -4.46 1.31 19.11
N HIS A 291 -5.69 1.16 18.64
CA HIS A 291 -6.81 2.03 18.98
C HIS A 291 -7.61 1.50 20.17
N SER A 292 -7.91 2.37 21.14
CA SER A 292 -8.62 1.99 22.36
C SER A 292 -10.11 1.77 22.15
N ASP A 293 -10.71 2.48 21.21
CA ASP A 293 -12.16 2.47 20.99
C ASP A 293 -12.65 1.25 20.21
N GLN A 294 -11.75 0.59 19.48
CA GLN A 294 -12.07 -0.57 18.64
C GLN A 294 -13.20 -0.33 17.60
N ASP A 295 -13.53 0.95 17.33
CA ASP A 295 -14.61 1.35 16.40
C ASP A 295 -14.06 2.06 15.16
N PRO A 296 -13.65 1.30 14.13
CA PRO A 296 -13.12 1.86 12.90
C PRO A 296 -14.13 2.69 12.12
N CYS A 297 -15.43 2.34 12.16
CA CYS A 297 -16.46 3.10 11.46
C CYS A 297 -16.56 4.53 12.01
N SER A 298 -16.66 4.70 13.32
CA SER A 298 -16.73 6.03 13.93
C SER A 298 -15.47 6.86 13.68
N ARG A 299 -14.28 6.25 13.75
CA ARG A 299 -13.02 6.96 13.43
C ARG A 299 -12.97 7.43 11.98
N LEU A 300 -13.29 6.56 11.03
CA LEU A 300 -13.28 6.90 9.62
C LEU A 300 -14.36 7.94 9.28
N TYR A 301 -15.50 7.90 9.96
CA TYR A 301 -16.54 8.93 9.84
C TYR A 301 -16.06 10.30 10.34
N GLN A 302 -15.43 10.34 11.52
CA GLN A 302 -14.85 11.57 12.08
C GLN A 302 -13.75 12.13 11.17
N LEU A 303 -12.86 11.28 10.68
CA LEU A 303 -11.85 11.64 9.68
C LEU A 303 -12.50 12.30 8.45
N ALA A 304 -13.47 11.65 7.83
CA ALA A 304 -14.09 12.11 6.59
C ALA A 304 -14.94 13.37 6.77
N SER A 305 -15.57 13.52 7.94
CA SER A 305 -16.35 14.74 8.29
C SER A 305 -15.48 15.90 8.74
N GLY A 306 -14.17 15.69 8.96
CA GLY A 306 -13.27 16.72 9.48
C GLY A 306 -13.54 17.07 10.95
N THR A 307 -14.17 16.18 11.70
CA THR A 307 -14.37 16.34 13.14
C THR A 307 -13.24 15.69 13.91
N ASP A 308 -12.88 16.26 15.07
CA ASP A 308 -11.81 15.72 15.89
C ASP A 308 -12.09 14.28 16.30
N CYS A 309 -11.12 13.40 16.08
CA CYS A 309 -11.22 12.02 16.50
C CYS A 309 -10.99 11.92 18.01
N CYS A 310 -11.95 11.31 18.70
CA CYS A 310 -11.90 11.08 20.15
C CYS A 310 -11.12 9.80 20.51
N SER A 311 -10.63 9.05 19.51
CA SER A 311 -9.90 7.81 19.76
C SER A 311 -8.60 8.07 20.50
N VAL A 312 -8.40 7.34 21.59
CA VAL A 312 -7.13 7.36 22.34
C VAL A 312 -6.22 6.32 21.74
N ILE A 313 -5.07 6.78 21.27
CA ILE A 313 -4.05 5.88 20.78
C ILE A 313 -3.28 5.31 21.94
N ILE A 314 -3.15 4.00 21.95
CA ILE A 314 -2.38 3.28 22.95
C ILE A 314 -0.91 3.42 22.58
N ASP A 315 -0.09 4.00 23.46
CA ASP A 315 1.37 4.09 23.29
C ASP A 315 2.00 2.70 23.51
N LYS A 316 1.76 1.83 22.51
CA LYS A 316 2.26 0.45 22.47
C LYS A 316 2.77 0.13 21.08
N ILE A 317 3.61 -0.88 21.02
CA ILE A 317 4.00 -1.52 19.76
C ILE A 317 3.00 -2.64 19.49
N ALA A 318 2.41 -2.64 18.30
CA ALA A 318 1.63 -3.76 17.81
C ALA A 318 2.47 -4.63 16.88
N ILE A 319 2.28 -5.94 16.96
CA ILE A 319 2.96 -6.91 16.12
C ILE A 319 1.91 -7.83 15.52
N GLY A 320 1.93 -7.97 14.20
CA GLY A 320 1.12 -8.93 13.46
C GLY A 320 1.98 -9.94 12.74
N VAL A 321 1.49 -11.16 12.64
CA VAL A 321 2.14 -12.26 11.91
C VAL A 321 1.11 -12.92 11.01
N VAL A 322 1.45 -13.11 9.74
CA VAL A 322 0.61 -13.81 8.79
C VAL A 322 0.74 -15.32 9.00
N VAL A 323 -0.40 -15.97 9.22
CA VAL A 323 -0.49 -17.43 9.26
C VAL A 323 -1.06 -17.88 7.92
N ALA A 324 -0.28 -18.65 7.16
CA ALA A 324 -0.64 -19.10 5.83
C ALA A 324 -0.72 -20.63 5.75
N LEU A 325 -1.66 -21.13 4.96
CA LEU A 325 -1.77 -22.55 4.65
C LEU A 325 -0.79 -22.95 3.54
N PRO A 326 -0.41 -24.24 3.45
CA PRO A 326 0.37 -24.77 2.35
C PRO A 326 -0.20 -24.41 0.98
N SER A 327 0.68 -24.32 0.03
CA SER A 327 0.72 -23.72 -1.30
C SER A 327 0.83 -22.19 -1.35
N PHE A 328 0.60 -21.45 -0.27
CA PHE A 328 1.01 -20.04 -0.20
C PHE A 328 2.55 -19.92 -0.27
N PRO A 329 3.13 -18.98 -1.02
CA PRO A 329 2.49 -17.93 -1.82
C PRO A 329 2.29 -18.32 -3.29
N HIS A 330 2.48 -19.57 -3.66
CA HIS A 330 2.39 -20.03 -5.06
C HIS A 330 0.96 -20.16 -5.55
N SER A 331 0.02 -20.40 -4.66
CA SER A 331 -1.40 -20.51 -4.96
C SER A 331 -2.22 -19.87 -3.85
N HIS A 332 -3.30 -19.20 -4.25
CA HIS A 332 -4.35 -18.70 -3.36
C HIS A 332 -5.62 -19.56 -3.41
N THR A 333 -5.58 -20.67 -4.13
CA THR A 333 -6.67 -21.65 -4.11
C THR A 333 -6.54 -22.51 -2.87
N LEU A 334 -7.63 -22.64 -2.13
CA LEU A 334 -7.71 -23.62 -1.03
C LEU A 334 -7.36 -25.02 -1.58
N ALA A 335 -6.46 -25.71 -0.92
CA ALA A 335 -6.26 -27.15 -1.19
C ALA A 335 -7.62 -27.83 -0.93
N LYS A 336 -8.08 -28.58 -1.93
CA LYS A 336 -9.30 -29.39 -1.80
C LYS A 336 -9.08 -30.50 -0.81
#